data_10cd06dc4de483da767daf6ad2a2df93
#
_entry.id   10cd06dc4de483da767daf6ad2a2df93
#
_cell.length_a   1.000
_cell.length_b   1.000
_cell.length_c   1.000
_cell.angle_alpha   90.00
_cell.angle_beta   90.00
_cell.angle_gamma   90.00
#
_symmetry.space_group_name_H-M   'P 1'
#
loop_
_entity.id
_entity.type
_entity.pdbx_description
1 polymer ?
#
loop_
_entity_poly.entity_id
_entity_poly.type
_entity_poly.pdbx_seq_one_letter_code
_entity_poly.pdbx_strand_id
1 'polypeptide(L)'
;MEEVEVLNGGTMKRLDNAHLFFSWAHRLATQERVVEAVASILGDDLLIDGTLVLCKYAGDPSYVSWHQDSVYSDWHLSPSTSVWIALSASTARSGCMRAIVGSHTRGPLGHEAAPDTHNLLRRGERIAVQVDESDAVDLELRPGEMSVHHCNVIHGSNPNRTSDKRIGFIVRFVTSQIGRRGQPLVRVRGVPFDGELESTEPPATSDQAEGLARWKEFNRRRQRS
;
A
#
# COMPACT_ATOMS: atom_id res chain seq x y z
N MET A 1 -0.37 2.45 -15.27
CA MET A 1 -0.17 3.83 -14.74
C MET A 1 -0.19 4.89 -15.84
N GLU A 2 0.57 4.75 -16.91
CA GLU A 2 0.64 5.76 -17.97
C GLU A 2 -0.72 6.12 -18.56
N GLU A 3 -1.54 5.12 -18.89
CA GLU A 3 -2.90 5.35 -19.38
C GLU A 3 -3.76 6.11 -18.36
N VAL A 4 -3.69 5.73 -17.08
CA VAL A 4 -4.41 6.42 -15.99
C VAL A 4 -3.91 7.86 -15.81
N GLU A 5 -2.61 8.10 -15.95
CA GLU A 5 -2.03 9.46 -15.91
C GLU A 5 -2.51 10.32 -17.08
N VAL A 6 -2.54 9.77 -18.29
CA VAL A 6 -3.06 10.46 -19.47
C VAL A 6 -4.54 10.84 -19.27
N LEU A 7 -5.36 9.89 -18.84
CA LEU A 7 -6.78 10.11 -18.55
C LEU A 7 -7.01 11.10 -17.38
N ASN A 8 -6.07 11.17 -16.44
CA ASN A 8 -6.13 12.12 -15.32
C ASN A 8 -5.69 13.53 -15.70
N GLY A 9 -5.09 13.71 -16.87
CA GLY A 9 -4.56 14.98 -17.33
C GLY A 9 -3.25 15.42 -16.67
N GLY A 10 -2.48 14.46 -16.14
CA GLY A 10 -1.19 14.76 -15.52
C GLY A 10 -0.65 13.65 -14.61
N THR A 11 0.42 13.99 -13.90
CA THR A 11 1.11 13.08 -12.98
C THR A 11 0.22 12.57 -11.85
N MET A 12 0.38 11.31 -11.49
CA MET A 12 -0.35 10.69 -10.39
C MET A 12 0.63 9.94 -9.48
N LYS A 13 1.00 10.56 -8.35
CA LYS A 13 1.94 9.96 -7.39
C LYS A 13 1.30 8.86 -6.55
N ARG A 14 -0.03 8.92 -6.35
CA ARG A 14 -0.79 7.97 -5.53
C ARG A 14 -2.10 7.58 -6.20
N LEU A 15 -2.46 6.30 -6.09
CA LEU A 15 -3.77 5.77 -6.48
C LEU A 15 -4.22 4.80 -5.39
N ASP A 16 -5.02 5.32 -4.44
CA ASP A 16 -5.52 4.56 -3.30
C ASP A 16 -6.68 3.65 -3.73
N ASN A 17 -6.77 2.45 -3.15
CA ASN A 17 -7.83 1.47 -3.38
C ASN A 17 -8.07 1.12 -4.85
N ALA A 18 -7.01 1.07 -5.64
CA ALA A 18 -7.08 0.76 -7.07
C ALA A 18 -7.81 -0.55 -7.37
N HIS A 19 -7.74 -1.54 -6.49
CA HIS A 19 -8.38 -2.86 -6.64
C HIS A 19 -9.91 -2.81 -6.69
N LEU A 20 -10.55 -1.75 -6.20
CA LEU A 20 -12.00 -1.56 -6.25
C LEU A 20 -12.49 -0.98 -7.59
N PHE A 21 -11.59 -0.44 -8.40
CA PHE A 21 -11.94 0.35 -9.59
C PHE A 21 -11.27 -0.14 -10.86
N PHE A 22 -10.14 -0.82 -10.75
CA PHE A 22 -9.32 -1.27 -11.88
C PHE A 22 -9.14 -2.77 -11.84
N SER A 23 -9.63 -3.47 -12.86
CA SER A 23 -9.56 -4.94 -12.94
C SER A 23 -8.13 -5.48 -12.89
N TRP A 24 -7.15 -4.75 -13.44
CA TRP A 24 -5.74 -5.14 -13.35
C TRP A 24 -5.22 -5.11 -11.90
N ALA A 25 -5.62 -4.10 -11.12
CA ALA A 25 -5.19 -3.96 -9.72
C ALA A 25 -5.85 -5.03 -8.84
N HIS A 26 -7.13 -5.32 -9.09
CA HIS A 26 -7.83 -6.41 -8.43
C HIS A 26 -7.13 -7.76 -8.70
N ARG A 27 -6.91 -8.10 -10.00
CA ARG A 27 -6.22 -9.34 -10.37
C ARG A 27 -4.83 -9.46 -9.77
N LEU A 28 -4.08 -8.36 -9.70
CA LEU A 28 -2.74 -8.37 -9.10
C LEU A 28 -2.80 -8.58 -7.58
N ALA A 29 -3.75 -7.90 -6.90
CA ALA A 29 -3.92 -8.02 -5.47
C ALA A 29 -4.40 -9.42 -5.03
N THR A 30 -5.18 -10.08 -5.88
CA THR A 30 -5.75 -11.43 -5.62
C THR A 30 -4.99 -12.55 -6.32
N GLN A 31 -3.81 -12.26 -6.90
CA GLN A 31 -3.00 -13.28 -7.56
C GLN A 31 -2.62 -14.39 -6.58
N GLU A 32 -2.75 -15.65 -6.99
CA GLU A 32 -2.53 -16.82 -6.15
C GLU A 32 -1.18 -16.79 -5.40
N ARG A 33 -0.09 -16.45 -6.09
CA ARG A 33 1.24 -16.35 -5.46
C ARG A 33 1.31 -15.31 -4.35
N VAL A 34 0.57 -14.20 -4.48
CA VAL A 34 0.49 -13.16 -3.45
C VAL A 34 -0.30 -13.69 -2.26
N VAL A 35 -1.49 -14.26 -2.53
CA VAL A 35 -2.37 -14.81 -1.50
C VAL A 35 -1.71 -15.96 -0.74
N GLU A 36 -1.04 -16.89 -1.43
CA GLU A 36 -0.32 -18.01 -0.82
C GLU A 36 0.83 -17.53 0.10
N ALA A 37 1.61 -16.55 -0.34
CA ALA A 37 2.67 -15.99 0.49
C ALA A 37 2.12 -15.35 1.78
N VAL A 38 0.98 -14.68 1.70
CA VAL A 38 0.32 -14.08 2.86
C VAL A 38 -0.33 -15.16 3.73
N ALA A 39 -0.98 -16.17 3.13
CA ALA A 39 -1.59 -17.28 3.85
C ALA A 39 -0.58 -18.08 4.67
N SER A 40 0.65 -18.22 4.20
CA SER A 40 1.72 -18.86 4.95
C SER A 40 2.10 -18.13 6.26
N ILE A 41 1.71 -16.86 6.38
CA ILE A 41 2.00 -15.99 7.54
C ILE A 41 0.76 -15.79 8.41
N LEU A 42 -0.38 -15.47 7.80
CA LEU A 42 -1.61 -15.08 8.51
C LEU A 42 -2.66 -16.21 8.60
N GLY A 43 -2.46 -17.32 7.86
CA GLY A 43 -3.46 -18.38 7.73
C GLY A 43 -4.47 -18.10 6.60
N ASP A 44 -5.54 -18.91 6.57
CA ASP A 44 -6.49 -18.95 5.45
C ASP A 44 -7.66 -17.94 5.58
N ASP A 45 -7.69 -17.10 6.59
CA ASP A 45 -8.73 -16.09 6.76
C ASP A 45 -8.20 -14.72 6.31
N LEU A 46 -8.30 -14.42 5.01
CA LEU A 46 -7.65 -13.26 4.41
C LEU A 46 -8.64 -12.30 3.76
N LEU A 47 -8.47 -11.04 4.14
CA LEU A 47 -9.17 -9.88 3.57
C LEU A 47 -8.15 -8.86 3.07
N ILE A 48 -8.47 -8.18 1.98
CA ILE A 48 -7.77 -6.96 1.56
C ILE A 48 -8.45 -5.76 2.20
N ASP A 49 -7.73 -5.01 3.03
CA ASP A 49 -8.19 -3.76 3.65
C ASP A 49 -7.95 -2.54 2.75
N GLY A 50 -7.02 -2.64 1.82
CA GLY A 50 -6.77 -1.60 0.86
C GLY A 50 -5.57 -1.86 -0.04
N THR A 51 -5.50 -1.09 -1.11
CA THR A 51 -4.33 -1.07 -1.99
C THR A 51 -3.87 0.36 -2.26
N LEU A 52 -2.61 0.50 -2.64
CA LEU A 52 -2.02 1.77 -3.00
C LEU A 52 -1.02 1.56 -4.14
N VAL A 53 -1.18 2.29 -5.24
CA VAL A 53 -0.08 2.48 -6.18
C VAL A 53 0.68 3.73 -5.77
N LEU A 54 1.99 3.60 -5.63
CA LEU A 54 2.88 4.70 -5.27
C LEU A 54 3.95 4.87 -6.35
N CYS A 55 3.96 6.08 -6.95
CA CYS A 55 4.87 6.42 -8.02
C CYS A 55 5.82 7.55 -7.59
N LYS A 56 7.12 7.31 -7.71
CA LYS A 56 8.17 8.33 -7.63
C LYS A 56 8.69 8.60 -9.03
N TYR A 57 8.48 9.82 -9.53
CA TYR A 57 8.94 10.21 -10.85
C TYR A 57 10.47 10.38 -10.89
N ALA A 58 11.03 10.43 -12.09
CA ALA A 58 12.45 10.67 -12.30
C ALA A 58 12.89 11.98 -11.64
N GLY A 59 13.90 11.92 -10.78
CA GLY A 59 14.44 13.09 -10.08
C GLY A 59 13.48 13.77 -9.10
N ASP A 60 12.33 13.17 -8.82
CA ASP A 60 11.34 13.72 -7.88
C ASP A 60 11.88 13.67 -6.44
N PRO A 61 11.85 14.79 -5.70
CA PRO A 61 12.28 14.84 -4.30
C PRO A 61 11.35 14.10 -3.33
N SER A 62 10.25 13.52 -3.81
CA SER A 62 9.28 12.82 -2.97
C SER A 62 9.87 11.58 -2.29
N TYR A 63 9.62 11.49 -1.01
CA TYR A 63 10.07 10.39 -0.15
C TYR A 63 8.90 9.84 0.68
N VAL A 64 9.15 8.77 1.42
CA VAL A 64 8.23 8.26 2.44
C VAL A 64 8.99 8.30 3.76
N SER A 65 8.49 9.07 4.73
CA SER A 65 9.08 9.15 6.06
C SER A 65 9.06 7.80 6.78
N TRP A 66 9.94 7.62 7.75
CA TRP A 66 9.92 6.45 8.62
C TRP A 66 8.58 6.37 9.36
N HIS A 67 7.89 5.23 9.23
CA HIS A 67 6.57 4.99 9.80
C HIS A 67 6.31 3.49 10.00
N GLN A 68 5.20 3.19 10.64
CA GLN A 68 4.58 1.86 10.70
C GLN A 68 3.22 1.92 10.02
N ASP A 69 2.85 0.90 9.26
CA ASP A 69 1.54 0.83 8.61
C ASP A 69 0.38 0.77 9.61
N SER A 70 0.60 0.20 10.78
CA SER A 70 -0.41 0.06 11.85
C SER A 70 -0.99 1.38 12.36
N VAL A 71 -0.33 2.52 12.12
CA VAL A 71 -0.85 3.85 12.50
C VAL A 71 -2.07 4.27 11.70
N TYR A 72 -2.27 3.73 10.50
CA TYR A 72 -3.36 4.12 9.61
C TYR A 72 -4.70 3.48 9.94
N SER A 73 -4.69 2.46 10.75
CA SER A 73 -5.91 1.77 11.17
C SER A 73 -5.62 0.96 12.44
N ASP A 74 -6.67 0.37 13.06
CA ASP A 74 -6.49 -0.49 14.23
C ASP A 74 -5.90 -1.87 13.89
N TRP A 75 -5.04 -1.94 12.86
CA TRP A 75 -4.37 -3.19 12.45
C TRP A 75 -3.50 -3.81 13.54
N HIS A 76 -3.13 -3.01 14.55
CA HIS A 76 -2.50 -3.53 15.75
C HIS A 76 -3.43 -4.46 16.58
N LEU A 77 -4.75 -4.43 16.31
CA LEU A 77 -5.75 -5.28 16.95
C LEU A 77 -6.00 -6.59 16.21
N SER A 78 -5.44 -6.76 15.01
CA SER A 78 -5.62 -7.94 14.17
C SER A 78 -4.32 -8.31 13.48
N PRO A 79 -4.02 -9.60 13.28
CA PRO A 79 -2.92 -10.00 12.43
C PRO A 79 -3.01 -9.34 11.05
N SER A 80 -1.98 -8.62 10.67
CA SER A 80 -1.97 -7.85 9.43
C SER A 80 -0.57 -7.76 8.81
N THR A 81 -0.52 -7.71 7.50
CA THR A 81 0.73 -7.59 6.75
C THR A 81 0.53 -6.80 5.47
N SER A 82 1.58 -6.14 5.02
CA SER A 82 1.61 -5.46 3.73
C SER A 82 2.48 -6.22 2.74
N VAL A 83 1.98 -6.38 1.53
CA VAL A 83 2.75 -6.85 0.37
C VAL A 83 3.11 -5.65 -0.47
N TRP A 84 4.37 -5.49 -0.81
CA TRP A 84 4.85 -4.46 -1.73
C TRP A 84 5.38 -5.12 -3.00
N ILE A 85 4.73 -4.87 -4.14
CA ILE A 85 5.05 -5.46 -5.44
C ILE A 85 5.72 -4.41 -6.32
N ALA A 86 6.89 -4.72 -6.86
CA ALA A 86 7.60 -3.86 -7.79
C ALA A 86 6.95 -3.90 -9.18
N LEU A 87 6.37 -2.79 -9.63
CA LEU A 87 5.86 -2.64 -11.01
C LEU A 87 6.93 -2.09 -11.96
N SER A 88 8.00 -1.55 -11.41
CA SER A 88 9.23 -1.14 -12.09
C SER A 88 10.43 -1.52 -11.25
N ALA A 89 11.65 -1.40 -11.76
CA ALA A 89 12.86 -1.62 -10.97
C ALA A 89 12.87 -0.71 -9.72
N SER A 90 13.06 -1.30 -8.56
CA SER A 90 13.09 -0.64 -7.26
C SER A 90 14.45 -0.88 -6.62
N THR A 91 15.34 0.09 -6.76
CA THR A 91 16.72 0.05 -6.27
C THR A 91 16.96 1.15 -5.25
N ALA A 92 18.06 1.11 -4.50
CA ALA A 92 18.46 2.17 -3.59
C ALA A 92 18.46 3.55 -4.28
N ARG A 93 18.96 3.63 -5.51
CA ARG A 93 18.98 4.87 -6.30
C ARG A 93 17.59 5.34 -6.73
N SER A 94 16.67 4.44 -7.04
CA SER A 94 15.28 4.79 -7.39
C SER A 94 14.39 4.99 -6.17
N GLY A 95 14.94 4.92 -4.95
CA GLY A 95 14.24 5.09 -3.69
C GLY A 95 13.39 3.88 -3.34
N CYS A 96 13.98 2.68 -3.33
CA CYS A 96 13.31 1.46 -2.85
C CYS A 96 12.85 1.60 -1.40
N MET A 97 12.05 0.68 -0.94
CA MET A 97 11.69 0.61 0.49
C MET A 97 12.94 0.26 1.31
N ARG A 98 13.08 0.93 2.45
CA ARG A 98 14.08 0.66 3.48
C ARG A 98 13.34 0.22 4.75
N ALA A 99 13.85 -0.76 5.45
CA ALA A 99 13.22 -1.30 6.66
C ALA A 99 14.25 -1.50 7.78
N ILE A 100 13.81 -1.26 9.02
CA ILE A 100 14.60 -1.60 10.21
C ILE A 100 14.27 -3.02 10.62
N VAL A 101 15.23 -3.93 10.48
CA VAL A 101 15.07 -5.36 10.75
C VAL A 101 14.69 -5.58 12.21
N GLY A 102 13.68 -6.44 12.44
CA GLY A 102 13.21 -6.79 13.79
C GLY A 102 12.40 -5.71 14.50
N SER A 103 12.21 -4.52 13.92
CA SER A 103 11.52 -3.40 14.57
C SER A 103 10.05 -3.67 14.90
N HIS A 104 9.41 -4.63 14.21
CA HIS A 104 8.03 -5.05 14.47
C HIS A 104 7.82 -5.61 15.88
N THR A 105 8.87 -6.16 16.50
CA THR A 105 8.81 -6.73 17.87
C THR A 105 8.62 -5.67 18.95
N ARG A 106 8.82 -4.38 18.60
CA ARG A 106 8.57 -3.26 19.51
C ARG A 106 7.08 -2.91 19.65
N GLY A 107 6.21 -3.59 18.88
CA GLY A 107 4.79 -3.24 18.82
C GLY A 107 4.51 -1.91 18.10
N PRO A 108 3.28 -1.38 18.21
CA PRO A 108 2.92 -0.09 17.66
C PRO A 108 3.62 1.04 18.42
N LEU A 109 4.18 1.99 17.70
CA LEU A 109 4.91 3.14 18.23
C LEU A 109 4.15 4.45 17.91
N GLY A 110 4.40 5.48 18.70
CA GLY A 110 3.82 6.80 18.47
C GLY A 110 4.29 7.42 17.14
N HIS A 111 3.40 8.19 16.52
CA HIS A 111 3.70 8.99 15.34
C HIS A 111 3.37 10.46 15.63
N GLU A 112 4.07 11.36 14.99
CA GLU A 112 3.87 12.80 15.11
C GLU A 112 3.66 13.44 13.74
N ALA A 113 2.96 14.56 13.72
CA ALA A 113 2.79 15.33 12.49
C ALA A 113 4.14 15.90 12.03
N ALA A 114 4.49 15.66 10.78
CA ALA A 114 5.68 16.17 10.12
C ALA A 114 5.29 16.64 8.70
N PRO A 115 4.52 17.74 8.59
CA PRO A 115 4.00 18.18 7.31
C PRO A 115 5.14 18.59 6.38
N ASP A 116 5.22 17.89 5.25
CA ASP A 116 6.17 18.15 4.18
C ASP A 116 5.51 17.79 2.84
N THR A 117 5.54 18.71 1.89
CA THR A 117 4.92 18.52 0.57
C THR A 117 5.57 17.42 -0.26
N HIS A 118 6.78 17.01 0.08
CA HIS A 118 7.48 15.90 -0.56
C HIS A 118 7.23 14.55 0.11
N ASN A 119 6.65 14.54 1.32
CA ASN A 119 6.29 13.29 1.97
C ASN A 119 5.05 12.68 1.32
N LEU A 120 5.18 11.45 0.83
CA LEU A 120 4.09 10.73 0.15
C LEU A 120 3.09 10.10 1.11
N LEU A 121 3.32 10.16 2.43
CA LEU A 121 2.32 9.73 3.41
C LEU A 121 1.14 10.70 3.44
N ARG A 122 -0.08 10.16 3.43
CA ARG A 122 -1.30 10.97 3.30
C ARG A 122 -1.49 12.01 4.41
N ARG A 123 -1.09 11.66 5.64
CA ARG A 123 -1.22 12.53 6.80
C ARG A 123 0.02 13.35 7.09
N GLY A 124 1.12 13.15 6.32
CA GLY A 124 2.39 13.83 6.53
C GLY A 124 2.98 13.56 7.91
N GLU A 125 2.81 12.33 8.43
CA GLU A 125 3.39 11.95 9.72
C GLU A 125 4.75 11.28 9.56
N ARG A 126 5.44 11.16 10.70
CA ARG A 126 6.63 10.33 10.88
C ARG A 126 6.58 9.62 12.23
N ILE A 127 7.34 8.55 12.38
CA ILE A 127 7.48 7.88 13.66
C ILE A 127 8.14 8.84 14.69
N ALA A 128 7.64 8.84 15.92
CA ALA A 128 8.09 9.76 16.98
C ALA A 128 9.36 9.30 17.71
N VAL A 129 9.96 8.19 17.29
CA VAL A 129 11.23 7.69 17.83
C VAL A 129 12.37 7.98 16.86
N GLN A 130 13.58 8.17 17.41
CA GLN A 130 14.77 8.28 16.58
C GLN A 130 15.04 6.94 15.89
N VAL A 131 15.22 6.98 14.58
CA VAL A 131 15.59 5.82 13.75
C VAL A 131 17.07 5.93 13.43
N ASP A 132 17.83 4.89 13.78
CA ASP A 132 19.22 4.78 13.31
C ASP A 132 19.19 4.24 11.86
N GLU A 133 19.48 5.10 10.92
CA GLU A 133 19.45 4.74 9.51
C GLU A 133 20.57 3.79 9.09
N SER A 134 21.59 3.59 9.93
CA SER A 134 22.65 2.60 9.69
C SER A 134 22.12 1.15 9.83
N ASP A 135 21.04 0.96 10.60
CA ASP A 135 20.37 -0.32 10.77
C ASP A 135 19.38 -0.65 9.63
N ALA A 136 19.18 0.27 8.71
CA ALA A 136 18.22 0.11 7.64
C ALA A 136 18.75 -0.78 6.51
N VAL A 137 17.92 -1.72 6.07
CA VAL A 137 18.18 -2.57 4.91
C VAL A 137 17.38 -2.07 3.72
N ASP A 138 18.04 -1.92 2.58
CA ASP A 138 17.41 -1.58 1.31
C ASP A 138 16.74 -2.84 0.71
N LEU A 139 15.43 -2.77 0.46
CA LEU A 139 14.66 -3.83 -0.16
C LEU A 139 14.62 -3.60 -1.67
N GLU A 140 15.71 -3.96 -2.34
CA GLU A 140 15.80 -3.86 -3.80
C GLU A 140 15.01 -5.00 -4.47
N LEU A 141 14.18 -4.64 -5.44
CA LEU A 141 13.29 -5.58 -6.15
C LEU A 141 13.32 -5.32 -7.66
N ARG A 142 13.36 -6.38 -8.43
CA ARG A 142 13.11 -6.35 -9.87
C ARG A 142 11.61 -6.28 -10.16
N PRO A 143 11.18 -5.80 -11.34
CA PRO A 143 9.78 -5.84 -11.73
C PRO A 143 9.18 -7.25 -11.57
N GLY A 144 8.02 -7.34 -10.90
CA GLY A 144 7.33 -8.58 -10.60
C GLY A 144 7.77 -9.29 -9.31
N GLU A 145 8.83 -8.83 -8.67
CA GLU A 145 9.19 -9.31 -7.32
C GLU A 145 8.39 -8.57 -6.26
N MET A 146 8.28 -9.18 -5.08
CA MET A 146 7.55 -8.60 -3.96
C MET A 146 8.29 -8.80 -2.63
N SER A 147 8.03 -7.91 -1.68
CA SER A 147 8.36 -8.08 -0.27
C SER A 147 7.08 -8.17 0.56
N VAL A 148 7.16 -8.88 1.68
CA VAL A 148 6.07 -8.98 2.66
C VAL A 148 6.60 -8.51 4.00
N HIS A 149 5.88 -7.61 4.66
CA HIS A 149 6.30 -7.08 5.95
C HIS A 149 5.13 -6.90 6.92
N HIS A 150 5.43 -7.10 8.19
CA HIS A 150 4.47 -6.91 9.30
C HIS A 150 4.08 -5.43 9.41
N CYS A 151 2.83 -5.12 9.75
CA CYS A 151 2.33 -3.74 9.86
C CYS A 151 3.12 -2.85 10.85
N ASN A 152 3.82 -3.44 11.83
CA ASN A 152 4.65 -2.73 12.79
C ASN A 152 6.14 -2.65 12.39
N VAL A 153 6.55 -3.08 11.20
CA VAL A 153 7.92 -2.84 10.73
C VAL A 153 8.11 -1.35 10.48
N ILE A 154 9.15 -0.76 11.08
CA ILE A 154 9.56 0.61 10.77
C ILE A 154 10.15 0.62 9.39
N HIS A 155 9.55 1.38 8.48
CA HIS A 155 10.01 1.47 7.10
C HIS A 155 9.78 2.87 6.51
N GLY A 156 10.48 3.13 5.42
CA GLY A 156 10.41 4.40 4.71
C GLY A 156 11.06 4.27 3.35
N SER A 157 11.27 5.36 2.63
CA SER A 157 12.02 5.32 1.36
C SER A 157 12.53 6.69 0.95
N ASN A 158 13.76 6.73 0.44
CA ASN A 158 14.43 7.90 -0.07
C ASN A 158 13.81 8.42 -1.40
N PRO A 159 14.11 9.63 -1.84
CA PRO A 159 13.75 10.13 -3.17
C PRO A 159 14.28 9.26 -4.31
N ASN A 160 13.62 9.34 -5.45
CA ASN A 160 14.10 8.73 -6.69
C ASN A 160 15.13 9.64 -7.37
N ARG A 161 16.37 9.16 -7.51
CA ARG A 161 17.48 9.86 -8.13
C ARG A 161 17.86 9.31 -9.51
N THR A 162 16.97 8.50 -10.11
CA THR A 162 17.16 7.94 -11.45
C THR A 162 16.40 8.72 -12.50
N SER A 163 16.63 8.40 -13.77
CA SER A 163 15.89 8.95 -14.92
C SER A 163 14.54 8.27 -15.18
N ASP A 164 14.23 7.20 -14.46
CA ASP A 164 13.02 6.40 -14.67
C ASP A 164 12.04 6.52 -13.50
N LYS A 165 10.76 6.21 -13.73
CA LYS A 165 9.76 6.12 -12.67
C LYS A 165 10.00 4.89 -11.80
N ARG A 166 9.84 5.02 -10.48
CA ARG A 166 9.72 3.88 -9.58
C ARG A 166 8.27 3.72 -9.14
N ILE A 167 7.67 2.61 -9.53
CA ILE A 167 6.25 2.32 -9.28
C ILE A 167 6.14 1.06 -8.42
N GLY A 168 5.48 1.19 -7.29
CA GLY A 168 5.14 0.09 -6.41
C GLY A 168 3.64 -0.05 -6.23
N PHE A 169 3.19 -1.29 -6.05
CA PHE A 169 1.81 -1.62 -5.72
C PHE A 169 1.78 -2.29 -4.34
N ILE A 170 1.11 -1.66 -3.41
CA ILE A 170 0.97 -2.12 -2.03
C ILE A 170 -0.39 -2.77 -1.87
N VAL A 171 -0.44 -3.94 -1.25
CA VAL A 171 -1.67 -4.64 -0.85
C VAL A 171 -1.61 -4.88 0.65
N ARG A 172 -2.62 -4.43 1.36
CA ARG A 172 -2.73 -4.59 2.81
C ARG A 172 -3.70 -5.71 3.11
N PHE A 173 -3.18 -6.75 3.78
CA PHE A 173 -3.95 -7.91 4.18
C PHE A 173 -4.20 -7.89 5.69
N VAL A 174 -5.42 -8.28 6.06
CA VAL A 174 -5.89 -8.43 7.44
C VAL A 174 -6.67 -9.74 7.57
N THR A 175 -6.95 -10.15 8.79
CA THR A 175 -7.88 -11.25 9.09
C THR A 175 -9.25 -10.71 9.51
N SER A 176 -10.29 -11.55 9.55
CA SER A 176 -11.64 -11.17 9.99
C SER A 176 -11.69 -10.66 11.44
N GLN A 177 -10.65 -10.91 12.24
CA GLN A 177 -10.53 -10.39 13.60
C GLN A 177 -10.50 -8.85 13.66
N ILE A 178 -10.24 -8.18 12.53
CA ILE A 178 -10.22 -6.72 12.46
C ILE A 178 -11.58 -6.07 12.75
N GLY A 179 -12.67 -6.83 12.62
CA GLY A 179 -14.02 -6.34 12.85
C GLY A 179 -14.55 -5.41 11.74
N ARG A 180 -15.73 -4.84 11.95
CA ARG A 180 -16.37 -3.87 11.05
C ARG A 180 -15.65 -2.52 11.09
N ARG A 181 -15.42 -1.91 9.92
CA ARG A 181 -14.66 -0.67 9.84
C ARG A 181 -15.30 0.46 9.03
N GLY A 182 -16.47 0.25 8.48
CA GLY A 182 -17.13 1.25 7.63
C GLY A 182 -16.36 1.57 6.35
N GLN A 183 -15.41 0.69 5.94
CA GLN A 183 -14.75 0.75 4.65
C GLN A 183 -14.79 -0.62 3.98
N PRO A 184 -14.74 -0.67 2.63
CA PRO A 184 -14.80 -1.91 1.88
C PRO A 184 -13.65 -2.84 2.24
N LEU A 185 -13.99 -4.09 2.56
CA LEU A 185 -13.03 -5.18 2.73
C LEU A 185 -13.30 -6.21 1.63
N VAL A 186 -12.28 -6.64 0.91
CA VAL A 186 -12.42 -7.65 -0.13
C VAL A 186 -11.89 -8.98 0.37
N ARG A 187 -12.76 -9.98 0.50
CA ARG A 187 -12.34 -11.32 0.88
C ARG A 187 -11.64 -12.01 -0.28
N VAL A 188 -10.47 -12.55 0.01
CA VAL A 188 -9.67 -13.30 -0.97
C VAL A 188 -9.50 -14.77 -0.61
N ARG A 189 -9.70 -15.12 0.68
CA ARG A 189 -9.62 -16.49 1.18
C ARG A 189 -10.41 -16.64 2.48
N GLY A 190 -10.90 -17.87 2.77
CA GLY A 190 -11.59 -18.19 4.00
C GLY A 190 -13.11 -18.20 3.91
N VAL A 191 -13.78 -18.29 5.07
CA VAL A 191 -15.24 -18.38 5.17
C VAL A 191 -15.90 -17.00 5.01
N PRO A 192 -17.20 -16.94 4.60
CA PRO A 192 -17.93 -15.67 4.57
C PRO A 192 -17.89 -14.94 5.92
N PHE A 193 -17.78 -13.64 5.86
CA PHE A 193 -17.71 -12.75 7.01
C PHE A 193 -19.03 -11.96 7.11
N ASP A 194 -19.64 -11.91 8.31
CA ASP A 194 -20.86 -11.13 8.58
C ASP A 194 -20.56 -9.62 8.65
N GLY A 195 -20.12 -9.05 7.56
CA GLY A 195 -19.76 -7.65 7.44
C GLY A 195 -20.22 -7.03 6.12
N GLU A 196 -20.21 -5.73 6.03
CA GLU A 196 -20.31 -5.04 4.75
C GLU A 196 -18.99 -5.26 4.00
N LEU A 197 -18.95 -6.35 3.23
CA LEU A 197 -17.90 -6.57 2.25
C LEU A 197 -18.37 -5.93 0.95
N GLU A 198 -17.61 -4.98 0.44
CA GLU A 198 -17.75 -4.64 -0.97
C GLU A 198 -17.28 -5.85 -1.81
N SER A 199 -17.83 -5.94 -3.01
CA SER A 199 -17.71 -7.05 -3.95
C SER A 199 -16.36 -7.77 -3.88
N THR A 200 -16.38 -9.08 -3.70
CA THR A 200 -15.20 -9.95 -3.91
C THR A 200 -14.88 -10.14 -5.39
N GLU A 201 -15.81 -9.73 -6.27
CA GLU A 201 -15.65 -9.81 -7.71
C GLU A 201 -14.73 -8.70 -8.24
N PRO A 202 -13.97 -8.98 -9.31
CA PRO A 202 -13.23 -7.93 -10.00
C PRO A 202 -14.16 -6.80 -10.43
N PRO A 203 -13.65 -5.56 -10.53
CA PRO A 203 -14.42 -4.47 -11.14
C PRO A 203 -15.02 -4.93 -12.47
N ALA A 204 -16.29 -4.64 -12.68
CA ALA A 204 -17.08 -5.13 -13.83
C ALA A 204 -16.53 -4.66 -15.18
N THR A 205 -15.74 -3.58 -15.18
CA THR A 205 -15.15 -3.01 -16.39
C THR A 205 -13.64 -3.15 -16.41
N SER A 206 -13.08 -3.38 -17.59
CA SER A 206 -11.66 -3.21 -17.88
C SER A 206 -11.33 -1.81 -18.42
N ASP A 207 -12.34 -0.95 -18.64
CA ASP A 207 -12.18 0.41 -19.11
C ASP A 207 -11.53 1.28 -18.04
N GLN A 208 -10.34 1.80 -18.33
CA GLN A 208 -9.57 2.63 -17.42
C GLN A 208 -10.24 4.00 -17.18
N ALA A 209 -10.95 4.54 -18.17
CA ALA A 209 -11.64 5.81 -18.03
C ALA A 209 -12.82 5.71 -17.07
N GLU A 210 -13.62 4.66 -17.18
CA GLU A 210 -14.71 4.36 -16.24
C GLU A 210 -14.15 4.11 -14.83
N GLY A 211 -13.11 3.27 -14.73
CA GLY A 211 -12.44 3.01 -13.45
C GLY A 211 -11.95 4.29 -12.76
N LEU A 212 -11.32 5.19 -13.52
CA LEU A 212 -10.85 6.48 -13.01
C LEU A 212 -12.01 7.41 -12.59
N ALA A 213 -13.10 7.44 -13.35
CA ALA A 213 -14.27 8.24 -13.00
C ALA A 213 -14.89 7.79 -11.67
N ARG A 214 -15.07 6.49 -11.50
CA ARG A 214 -15.58 5.87 -10.25
C ARG A 214 -14.63 6.11 -9.07
N TRP A 215 -13.32 6.00 -9.28
CA TRP A 215 -12.31 6.29 -8.26
C TRP A 215 -12.34 7.76 -7.81
N LYS A 216 -12.48 8.71 -8.76
CA LYS A 216 -12.62 10.14 -8.45
C LYS A 216 -13.88 10.42 -7.63
N GLU A 217 -14.99 9.80 -7.97
CA GLU A 217 -16.25 9.96 -7.23
C GLU A 217 -16.15 9.39 -5.81
N PHE A 218 -15.59 8.20 -5.64
CA PHE A 218 -15.35 7.59 -4.33
C PHE A 218 -14.51 8.50 -3.41
N ASN A 219 -13.41 9.04 -3.93
CA ASN A 219 -12.55 9.91 -3.13
C ASN A 219 -13.20 11.25 -2.78
N ARG A 220 -14.05 11.81 -3.67
CA ARG A 220 -14.82 13.02 -3.38
C ARG A 220 -15.79 12.82 -2.21
N ARG A 221 -16.45 11.66 -2.15
CA ARG A 221 -17.38 11.33 -1.05
C ARG A 221 -16.63 11.21 0.28
N ARG A 222 -15.48 10.56 0.31
CA ARG A 222 -14.68 10.39 1.52
C ARG A 222 -14.04 11.67 2.06
N GLN A 223 -13.92 12.71 1.25
CA GLN A 223 -13.42 14.02 1.70
C GLN A 223 -14.52 14.86 2.35
N ARG A 224 -15.79 14.50 2.17
CA ARG A 224 -16.96 15.19 2.71
C ARG A 224 -17.51 14.55 3.99
N SER A 225 -17.10 13.34 4.30
CA SER A 225 -17.41 12.60 5.53
C SER A 225 -16.30 12.77 6.58
#